data_6e39a17dff4df6d34de92f800f7daa88
#
_entry.id   6e39a17dff4df6d34de92f800f7daa88
#
_cell.length_a   1.000
_cell.length_b   1.000
_cell.length_c   1.000
_cell.angle_alpha   90.00
_cell.angle_beta   90.00
_cell.angle_gamma   90.00
#
_symmetry.space_group_name_H-M   'P 1'
#
loop_
_entity.id
_entity.type
_entity.pdbx_description
1 polymer ?
#
loop_
_entity_poly.entity_id
_entity_poly.type
_entity_poly.pdbx_seq_one_letter_code
_entity_poly.pdbx_strand_id
1 'polypeptide(L)'
;MPPTHVAQTTQKAGQDSSIGFNLIAIALLVALGGIGLAYALDAASRGARTPPHRAVDEVALTRTIGGKDLEIPLSWFRYAEQRVEGFARQIDLQLTLPLGISGTPRPIEVTLLPRSRVRPSSSLLDGVYLHQFQDEERNDGPAGLIGKPLASAEGFQGETVWFDPLSVDPFVAKCVAPVADGAESRCLRTVYLGPGLAAVYAFGADVLGNWKLFDPQMRAMLAKIGI
;
A
#
# COMPACT_ATOMS: atom_id res chain seq x y z
N MET A 1 -78.91 -13.04 -52.13
CA MET A 1 -77.83 -12.12 -51.72
C MET A 1 -77.64 -12.28 -50.22
N PRO A 2 -76.58 -12.91 -49.73
CA PRO A 2 -76.31 -13.00 -48.32
C PRO A 2 -75.32 -11.87 -47.92
N PRO A 3 -75.35 -11.36 -46.69
CA PRO A 3 -74.48 -10.33 -46.21
C PRO A 3 -73.16 -10.90 -45.68
N THR A 4 -72.08 -10.21 -45.97
CA THR A 4 -70.71 -10.46 -45.55
C THR A 4 -70.50 -10.14 -44.07
N HIS A 5 -70.09 -11.12 -43.30
CA HIS A 5 -69.61 -10.92 -41.93
C HIS A 5 -68.16 -10.45 -41.97
N VAL A 6 -67.91 -9.24 -41.46
CA VAL A 6 -66.58 -8.72 -41.17
C VAL A 6 -66.17 -9.16 -39.80
N ALA A 7 -65.14 -10.00 -39.71
CA ALA A 7 -64.55 -10.41 -38.46
C ALA A 7 -63.62 -9.28 -37.94
N GLN A 8 -63.91 -8.74 -36.76
CA GLN A 8 -63.03 -7.84 -36.04
C GLN A 8 -61.98 -8.65 -35.31
N THR A 9 -60.76 -8.55 -35.75
CA THR A 9 -59.57 -9.01 -34.98
C THR A 9 -59.24 -7.97 -33.93
N THR A 10 -59.50 -8.27 -32.69
CA THR A 10 -59.03 -7.49 -31.56
C THR A 10 -57.51 -7.72 -31.36
N GLN A 11 -56.76 -6.70 -31.63
CA GLN A 11 -55.32 -6.64 -31.42
C GLN A 11 -55.02 -6.44 -29.95
N LYS A 12 -54.59 -7.53 -29.29
CA LYS A 12 -54.06 -7.50 -27.89
C LYS A 12 -52.55 -7.28 -28.00
N ALA A 13 -52.14 -6.04 -28.09
CA ALA A 13 -50.74 -5.66 -28.09
C ALA A 13 -50.49 -4.62 -26.99
N GLY A 14 -49.57 -4.88 -26.10
CA GLY A 14 -48.93 -3.82 -25.32
C GLY A 14 -48.93 -3.88 -23.79
N GLN A 15 -48.87 -5.06 -23.18
CA GLN A 15 -48.75 -5.11 -21.72
C GLN A 15 -47.46 -5.77 -21.19
N ASP A 16 -46.68 -6.46 -22.03
CA ASP A 16 -45.49 -7.18 -21.61
C ASP A 16 -44.21 -6.30 -21.65
N SER A 17 -44.26 -5.16 -22.39
CA SER A 17 -43.10 -4.24 -22.52
C SER A 17 -42.84 -3.40 -21.26
N SER A 18 -43.86 -3.11 -20.44
CA SER A 18 -43.68 -2.24 -19.28
C SER A 18 -43.07 -2.98 -18.06
N ILE A 19 -43.32 -4.28 -17.94
CA ILE A 19 -42.77 -5.08 -16.82
C ILE A 19 -41.28 -5.28 -17.00
N GLY A 20 -40.83 -5.62 -18.20
CA GLY A 20 -39.39 -5.75 -18.52
C GLY A 20 -38.61 -4.46 -18.31
N PHE A 21 -39.16 -3.34 -18.77
CA PHE A 21 -38.53 -2.03 -18.56
C PHE A 21 -38.43 -1.64 -17.08
N ASN A 22 -39.50 -1.88 -16.29
CA ASN A 22 -39.48 -1.59 -14.86
C ASN A 22 -38.49 -2.49 -14.08
N LEU A 23 -38.33 -3.76 -14.44
CA LEU A 23 -37.34 -4.65 -13.84
C LEU A 23 -35.92 -4.21 -14.15
N ILE A 24 -35.62 -3.80 -15.37
CA ILE A 24 -34.32 -3.27 -15.77
C ILE A 24 -34.01 -1.97 -15.00
N ALA A 25 -35.00 -1.07 -14.92
CA ALA A 25 -34.83 0.20 -14.18
C ALA A 25 -34.55 -0.04 -12.68
N ILE A 26 -35.24 -0.98 -12.04
CA ILE A 26 -35.02 -1.35 -10.63
C ILE A 26 -33.63 -1.97 -10.46
N ALA A 27 -33.24 -2.89 -11.34
CA ALA A 27 -31.90 -3.50 -11.29
C ALA A 27 -30.78 -2.46 -11.42
N LEU A 28 -30.95 -1.48 -12.30
CA LEU A 28 -30.00 -0.40 -12.51
C LEU A 28 -29.90 0.54 -11.30
N LEU A 29 -31.03 0.87 -10.67
CA LEU A 29 -31.07 1.66 -9.44
C LEU A 29 -30.40 0.93 -8.26
N VAL A 30 -30.62 -0.37 -8.13
CA VAL A 30 -29.96 -1.18 -7.09
C VAL A 30 -28.45 -1.26 -7.32
N ALA A 31 -28.01 -1.45 -8.57
CA ALA A 31 -26.60 -1.46 -8.92
C ALA A 31 -25.92 -0.11 -8.65
N LEU A 32 -26.54 1.00 -9.05
CA LEU A 32 -26.02 2.35 -8.79
C LEU A 32 -26.00 2.67 -7.29
N GLY A 33 -27.03 2.27 -6.54
CA GLY A 33 -27.08 2.40 -5.08
C GLY A 33 -25.97 1.60 -4.39
N GLY A 34 -25.72 0.38 -4.84
CA GLY A 34 -24.63 -0.48 -4.35
C GLY A 34 -23.23 0.14 -4.59
N ILE A 35 -23.01 0.66 -5.80
CA ILE A 35 -21.76 1.35 -6.14
C ILE A 35 -21.60 2.62 -5.28
N GLY A 36 -22.65 3.42 -5.14
CA GLY A 36 -22.61 4.65 -4.32
C GLY A 36 -22.32 4.35 -2.84
N LEU A 37 -22.92 3.28 -2.29
CA LEU A 37 -22.65 2.84 -0.92
C LEU A 37 -21.20 2.34 -0.75
N ALA A 38 -20.68 1.57 -1.71
CA ALA A 38 -19.30 1.11 -1.69
C ALA A 38 -18.31 2.28 -1.72
N TYR A 39 -18.56 3.29 -2.56
CA TYR A 39 -17.76 4.52 -2.59
C TYR A 39 -17.85 5.31 -1.29
N ALA A 40 -19.04 5.43 -0.69
CA ALA A 40 -19.23 6.13 0.58
C ALA A 40 -18.50 5.41 1.73
N LEU A 41 -18.57 4.10 1.80
CA LEU A 41 -17.86 3.30 2.79
C LEU A 41 -16.34 3.39 2.61
N ASP A 42 -15.85 3.36 1.37
CA ASP A 42 -14.42 3.52 1.08
C ASP A 42 -13.92 4.92 1.42
N ALA A 43 -14.68 5.98 1.09
CA ALA A 43 -14.37 7.36 1.46
C ALA A 43 -14.37 7.55 2.99
N ALA A 44 -15.36 7.00 3.70
CA ALA A 44 -15.43 7.03 5.16
C ALA A 44 -14.24 6.28 5.80
N SER A 45 -13.86 5.13 5.24
CA SER A 45 -12.70 4.36 5.73
C SER A 45 -11.37 5.07 5.50
N ARG A 46 -11.25 5.85 4.42
CA ARG A 46 -10.05 6.69 4.16
C ARG A 46 -9.98 7.88 5.13
N GLY A 47 -11.12 8.53 5.42
CA GLY A 47 -11.18 9.62 6.40
C GLY A 47 -10.89 9.19 7.84
N ALA A 48 -11.26 7.96 8.20
CA ALA A 48 -10.98 7.39 9.53
C ALA A 48 -9.53 6.95 9.73
N ARG A 49 -8.71 6.91 8.66
CA ARG A 49 -7.31 6.43 8.71
C ARG A 49 -6.27 7.49 9.05
N THR A 50 -6.66 8.73 9.28
CA THR A 50 -5.72 9.80 9.69
C THR A 50 -6.13 10.34 11.06
N PRO A 51 -5.64 9.77 12.16
CA PRO A 51 -5.80 10.40 13.47
C PRO A 51 -4.93 11.66 13.52
N PRO A 52 -5.45 12.80 14.03
CA PRO A 52 -4.65 13.99 14.23
C PRO A 52 -3.56 13.71 15.27
N HIS A 53 -2.34 14.11 14.97
CA HIS A 53 -1.22 14.08 15.92
C HIS A 53 -1.58 14.96 17.13
N ARG A 54 -1.87 14.32 18.24
CA ARG A 54 -1.98 14.98 19.54
C ARG A 54 -0.82 14.49 20.41
N ALA A 55 0.16 15.37 20.62
CA ALA A 55 1.16 15.22 21.65
C ALA A 55 0.47 15.40 23.02
N VAL A 56 0.08 14.32 23.67
CA VAL A 56 -0.27 14.25 25.10
C VAL A 56 -0.09 12.80 25.49
N ASP A 57 0.54 12.52 26.62
CA ASP A 57 0.80 11.23 27.29
C ASP A 57 0.17 10.04 26.56
N GLU A 58 0.86 9.56 25.54
CA GLU A 58 0.31 8.57 24.64
C GLU A 58 0.38 7.21 25.32
N VAL A 59 -0.78 6.62 25.57
CA VAL A 59 -0.85 5.27 26.11
C VAL A 59 -0.09 4.33 25.17
N ALA A 60 0.95 3.68 25.69
CA ALA A 60 1.72 2.67 24.98
C ALA A 60 1.25 1.27 25.37
N LEU A 61 1.39 0.33 24.45
CA LEU A 61 1.15 -1.09 24.68
C LEU A 61 2.45 -1.87 24.54
N THR A 62 2.63 -2.84 25.42
CA THR A 62 3.76 -3.78 25.35
C THR A 62 3.44 -4.91 24.37
N ARG A 63 4.26 -5.02 23.31
CA ARG A 63 4.17 -6.10 22.32
C ARG A 63 5.47 -6.87 22.25
N THR A 64 5.39 -8.19 22.36
CA THR A 64 6.56 -9.07 22.26
C THR A 64 6.66 -9.63 20.84
N ILE A 65 7.77 -9.35 20.15
CA ILE A 65 8.05 -9.86 18.81
C ILE A 65 9.53 -10.18 18.64
N GLY A 66 9.86 -11.33 18.04
CA GLY A 66 11.24 -11.75 17.80
C GLY A 66 12.05 -11.90 19.10
N GLY A 67 11.39 -12.17 20.24
CA GLY A 67 12.03 -12.28 21.55
C GLY A 67 12.33 -10.92 22.22
N LYS A 68 11.74 -9.82 21.73
CA LYS A 68 11.94 -8.47 22.23
C LYS A 68 10.61 -7.84 22.62
N ASP A 69 10.56 -7.20 23.77
CA ASP A 69 9.41 -6.42 24.21
C ASP A 69 9.55 -4.98 23.71
N LEU A 70 8.48 -4.48 23.09
CA LEU A 70 8.41 -3.15 22.51
C LEU A 70 7.27 -2.37 23.17
N GLU A 71 7.54 -1.14 23.59
CA GLU A 71 6.53 -0.22 24.11
C GLU A 71 6.05 0.69 22.97
N ILE A 72 4.92 0.34 22.39
CA ILE A 72 4.43 0.98 21.17
C ILE A 72 3.26 1.90 21.47
N PRO A 73 3.35 3.21 21.15
CA PRO A 73 2.23 4.14 21.24
C PRO A 73 1.01 3.66 20.45
N LEU A 74 -0.19 3.78 21.01
CA LEU A 74 -1.43 3.37 20.34
C LEU A 74 -1.65 4.03 18.98
N SER A 75 -1.21 5.27 18.82
CA SER A 75 -1.35 6.03 17.57
C SER A 75 -0.50 5.47 16.43
N TRP A 76 0.57 4.72 16.76
CA TRP A 76 1.45 4.15 15.74
C TRP A 76 0.87 2.91 15.07
N PHE A 77 -0.07 2.21 15.73
CA PHE A 77 -0.68 1.01 15.13
C PHE A 77 -1.53 1.39 13.92
N ARG A 78 -1.22 0.79 12.78
CA ARG A 78 -1.97 0.96 11.55
C ARG A 78 -3.38 0.37 11.65
N TYR A 79 -3.53 -0.74 12.39
CA TYR A 79 -4.76 -1.49 12.53
C TYR A 79 -5.19 -1.54 13.99
N ALA A 80 -6.48 -1.23 14.25
CA ALA A 80 -7.02 -1.19 15.61
C ALA A 80 -7.01 -2.57 16.28
N GLU A 81 -7.20 -3.66 15.53
CA GLU A 81 -7.17 -5.04 16.00
C GLU A 81 -5.80 -5.49 16.52
N GLN A 82 -4.73 -4.80 16.15
CA GLN A 82 -3.39 -5.07 16.67
C GLN A 82 -3.09 -4.39 18.01
N ARG A 83 -3.98 -3.51 18.49
CA ARG A 83 -3.85 -2.77 19.76
C ARG A 83 -4.18 -3.65 20.96
N VAL A 84 -3.48 -4.75 21.10
CA VAL A 84 -3.59 -5.72 22.18
C VAL A 84 -2.20 -6.04 22.74
N GLU A 85 -2.09 -6.33 24.01
CA GLU A 85 -0.82 -6.70 24.65
C GLU A 85 -0.38 -8.13 24.30
N GLY A 86 0.90 -8.43 24.51
CA GLY A 86 1.46 -9.78 24.41
C GLY A 86 2.13 -10.08 23.08
N PHE A 87 2.24 -11.37 22.73
CA PHE A 87 3.00 -11.86 21.59
C PHE A 87 2.37 -11.50 20.25
N ALA A 88 3.23 -11.10 19.31
CA ALA A 88 2.87 -10.84 17.94
C ALA A 88 3.77 -11.60 16.96
N ARG A 89 3.19 -12.07 15.85
CA ARG A 89 3.94 -12.62 14.72
C ARG A 89 4.33 -11.54 13.71
N GLN A 90 3.61 -10.41 13.78
CA GLN A 90 3.76 -9.24 12.93
C GLN A 90 3.11 -8.05 13.63
N ILE A 91 3.71 -6.87 13.49
CA ILE A 91 3.15 -5.62 13.97
C ILE A 91 3.23 -4.60 12.84
N ASP A 92 2.09 -4.01 12.49
CA ASP A 92 1.98 -3.03 11.42
C ASP A 92 1.77 -1.65 12.00
N LEU A 93 2.73 -0.76 11.75
CA LEU A 93 2.77 0.61 12.25
C LEU A 93 2.68 1.59 11.08
N GLN A 94 2.25 2.79 11.38
CA GLN A 94 2.29 3.93 10.47
C GLN A 94 2.94 5.11 11.17
N LEU A 95 4.07 5.57 10.62
CA LEU A 95 4.84 6.70 11.11
C LEU A 95 4.76 7.85 10.12
N THR A 96 4.90 9.08 10.60
CA THR A 96 5.01 10.26 9.74
C THR A 96 6.37 10.90 9.95
N LEU A 97 7.15 11.02 8.89
CA LEU A 97 8.51 11.55 8.93
C LEU A 97 8.71 12.66 7.88
N PRO A 98 9.56 13.66 8.14
CA PRO A 98 9.83 14.77 7.23
C PRO A 98 10.78 14.33 6.10
N LEU A 99 10.39 13.32 5.33
CA LEU A 99 11.18 12.69 4.28
C LEU A 99 10.71 13.03 2.86
N GLY A 100 9.64 13.76 2.70
CA GLY A 100 9.19 14.24 1.40
C GLY A 100 10.05 15.39 0.85
N ILE A 101 9.70 15.88 -0.33
CA ILE A 101 10.36 17.03 -0.97
C ILE A 101 10.35 18.21 0.01
N SER A 102 11.50 18.88 0.16
CA SER A 102 11.69 20.00 1.10
C SER A 102 11.33 19.68 2.56
N GLY A 103 11.45 18.40 2.98
CA GLY A 103 11.14 17.98 4.33
C GLY A 103 9.65 17.86 4.63
N THR A 104 8.80 17.77 3.61
CA THR A 104 7.37 17.56 3.78
C THR A 104 7.12 16.25 4.54
N PRO A 105 6.21 16.24 5.55
CA PRO A 105 5.84 15.02 6.26
C PRO A 105 5.24 13.96 5.31
N ARG A 106 5.77 12.74 5.37
CA ARG A 106 5.28 11.60 4.58
C ARG A 106 4.97 10.41 5.47
N PRO A 107 3.87 9.70 5.18
CA PRO A 107 3.56 8.47 5.87
C PRO A 107 4.52 7.36 5.44
N ILE A 108 5.09 6.67 6.41
CA ILE A 108 5.90 5.46 6.24
C ILE A 108 5.17 4.33 6.94
N GLU A 109 4.79 3.31 6.21
CA GLU A 109 4.26 2.08 6.80
C GLU A 109 5.44 1.20 7.20
N VAL A 110 5.36 0.65 8.41
CA VAL A 110 6.41 -0.19 9.00
C VAL A 110 5.81 -1.51 9.42
N THR A 111 6.23 -2.59 8.81
CA THR A 111 5.86 -3.93 9.24
C THR A 111 7.04 -4.56 9.98
N LEU A 112 6.90 -4.74 11.29
CA LEU A 112 7.87 -5.45 12.12
C LEU A 112 7.56 -6.95 12.11
N LEU A 113 8.61 -7.76 11.93
CA LEU A 113 8.47 -9.23 11.89
C LEU A 113 9.78 -9.92 12.29
N PRO A 114 9.73 -11.22 12.66
CA PRO A 114 10.94 -12.00 12.92
C PRO A 114 11.87 -12.02 11.70
N ARG A 115 13.16 -11.81 11.93
CA ARG A 115 14.22 -11.80 10.90
C ARG A 115 14.20 -13.04 10.00
N SER A 116 13.83 -14.20 10.54
CA SER A 116 13.75 -15.46 9.80
C SER A 116 12.71 -15.49 8.67
N ARG A 117 11.78 -14.52 8.66
CA ARG A 117 10.68 -14.47 7.69
C ARG A 117 10.98 -13.65 6.45
N VAL A 118 12.05 -12.86 6.45
CA VAL A 118 12.39 -11.95 5.34
C VAL A 118 13.90 -11.91 5.10
N ARG A 119 14.26 -11.43 3.91
CA ARG A 119 15.64 -11.07 3.56
C ARG A 119 15.75 -9.57 3.42
N PRO A 120 16.85 -8.93 3.84
CA PRO A 120 17.05 -7.49 3.66
C PRO A 120 17.20 -7.17 2.17
N SER A 121 16.77 -5.98 1.79
CA SER A 121 16.81 -5.53 0.39
C SER A 121 18.24 -5.52 -0.18
N SER A 122 19.25 -5.21 0.65
CA SER A 122 20.67 -5.28 0.24
C SER A 122 21.08 -6.70 -0.18
N SER A 123 20.66 -7.74 0.55
CA SER A 123 20.94 -9.13 0.15
C SER A 123 20.14 -9.58 -1.08
N LEU A 124 18.97 -8.98 -1.32
CA LEU A 124 18.19 -9.27 -2.53
C LEU A 124 18.80 -8.60 -3.76
N LEU A 125 19.55 -7.51 -3.59
CA LEU A 125 20.24 -6.86 -4.70
C LEU A 125 21.20 -7.85 -5.37
N ASP A 126 22.10 -8.45 -4.60
CA ASP A 126 23.12 -9.36 -5.13
C ASP A 126 22.53 -10.71 -5.53
N GLY A 127 21.65 -11.26 -4.72
CA GLY A 127 21.13 -12.63 -4.91
C GLY A 127 20.01 -12.75 -5.93
N VAL A 128 19.31 -11.66 -6.26
CA VAL A 128 18.11 -11.69 -7.12
C VAL A 128 18.14 -10.59 -8.16
N TYR A 129 18.19 -9.32 -7.74
CA TYR A 129 17.90 -8.20 -8.64
C TYR A 129 18.94 -8.01 -9.72
N LEU A 130 20.24 -8.21 -9.43
CA LEU A 130 21.31 -8.08 -10.44
C LEU A 130 21.11 -9.02 -11.62
N HIS A 131 20.47 -10.18 -11.43
CA HIS A 131 20.18 -11.16 -12.48
C HIS A 131 18.88 -10.90 -13.23
N GLN A 132 18.09 -9.92 -12.75
CA GLN A 132 16.76 -9.59 -13.27
C GLN A 132 16.69 -8.20 -13.88
N PHE A 133 17.80 -7.45 -13.90
CA PHE A 133 17.83 -6.13 -14.53
C PHE A 133 17.68 -6.22 -16.03
N GLN A 134 17.00 -5.24 -16.62
CA GLN A 134 17.04 -5.01 -18.06
C GLN A 134 18.42 -4.46 -18.42
N ASP A 135 19.09 -5.07 -19.39
CA ASP A 135 20.54 -4.93 -19.61
C ASP A 135 21.04 -3.51 -19.82
N GLU A 136 20.31 -2.64 -20.51
CA GLU A 136 20.79 -1.30 -20.86
C GLU A 136 19.97 -0.15 -20.24
N GLU A 137 18.81 -0.44 -19.66
CA GLU A 137 17.95 0.60 -19.11
C GLU A 137 18.46 1.08 -17.75
N ARG A 138 18.59 2.37 -17.63
CA ARG A 138 18.91 3.06 -16.39
C ARG A 138 17.99 4.25 -16.23
N ASN A 139 17.30 4.32 -15.11
CA ASN A 139 16.46 5.45 -14.78
C ASN A 139 17.29 6.51 -14.05
N ASP A 140 17.19 7.75 -14.49
CA ASP A 140 17.69 8.90 -13.75
C ASP A 140 16.84 9.11 -12.50
N GLY A 141 17.50 9.28 -11.38
CA GLY A 141 16.84 9.39 -10.08
C GLY A 141 17.54 10.37 -9.15
N PRO A 142 17.19 10.31 -7.87
CA PRO A 142 17.82 11.14 -6.85
C PRO A 142 19.34 10.97 -6.84
N ALA A 143 20.04 12.06 -6.60
CA ALA A 143 21.51 12.07 -6.60
C ALA A 143 22.11 11.00 -5.66
N GLY A 144 22.95 10.12 -6.21
CA GLY A 144 23.61 9.03 -5.50
C GLY A 144 22.87 7.69 -5.57
N LEU A 145 21.66 7.62 -6.15
CA LEU A 145 21.00 6.36 -6.45
C LEU A 145 21.06 6.01 -7.93
N ILE A 146 21.14 4.73 -8.21
CA ILE A 146 20.93 4.14 -9.53
C ILE A 146 19.59 3.43 -9.54
N GLY A 147 18.74 3.74 -10.53
CA GLY A 147 17.50 3.04 -10.79
C GLY A 147 17.66 2.05 -11.92
N LYS A 148 17.35 0.78 -11.68
CA LYS A 148 17.35 -0.28 -12.69
C LYS A 148 15.99 -0.95 -12.78
N PRO A 149 15.31 -0.91 -13.95
CA PRO A 149 14.09 -1.64 -14.16
C PRO A 149 14.34 -3.16 -14.10
N LEU A 150 13.37 -3.89 -13.57
CA LEU A 150 13.38 -5.35 -13.60
C LEU A 150 12.73 -5.86 -14.88
N ALA A 151 13.17 -7.03 -15.36
CA ALA A 151 12.70 -7.62 -16.59
C ALA A 151 11.21 -8.01 -16.51
N SER A 152 10.38 -7.39 -17.33
CA SER A 152 8.93 -7.65 -17.38
C SER A 152 8.58 -9.09 -17.76
N ALA A 153 9.44 -9.76 -18.55
CA ALA A 153 9.29 -11.15 -18.94
C ALA A 153 9.33 -12.13 -17.74
N GLU A 154 9.99 -11.71 -16.64
CA GLU A 154 10.10 -12.48 -15.41
C GLU A 154 8.98 -12.16 -14.40
N GLY A 155 7.96 -11.41 -14.80
CA GLY A 155 6.80 -11.06 -13.96
C GLY A 155 6.96 -9.78 -13.14
N PHE A 156 8.01 -8.99 -13.36
CA PHE A 156 8.29 -7.74 -12.62
C PHE A 156 7.82 -6.49 -13.39
N GLN A 157 6.58 -6.49 -13.88
CA GLN A 157 6.06 -5.37 -14.67
C GLN A 157 6.03 -4.06 -13.87
N GLY A 158 6.69 -3.02 -14.41
CA GLY A 158 6.70 -1.69 -13.80
C GLY A 158 7.50 -1.60 -12.49
N GLU A 159 8.35 -2.58 -12.20
CA GLU A 159 9.20 -2.58 -11.02
C GLU A 159 10.58 -2.01 -11.31
N THR A 160 11.05 -1.10 -10.46
CA THR A 160 12.40 -0.51 -10.53
C THR A 160 13.08 -0.66 -9.19
N VAL A 161 14.33 -1.12 -9.19
CA VAL A 161 15.17 -1.18 -8.00
C VAL A 161 16.09 0.04 -7.97
N TRP A 162 16.00 0.80 -6.89
CA TRP A 162 16.86 1.94 -6.59
C TRP A 162 17.91 1.56 -5.56
N PHE A 163 19.17 1.79 -5.83
CA PHE A 163 20.25 1.42 -4.91
C PHE A 163 21.42 2.39 -4.95
N ASP A 164 22.16 2.47 -3.83
CA ASP A 164 23.42 3.17 -3.71
C ASP A 164 24.57 2.26 -4.16
N PRO A 165 25.25 2.54 -5.29
CA PRO A 165 26.31 1.68 -5.79
C PRO A 165 27.65 1.83 -5.06
N LEU A 166 27.78 2.81 -4.16
CA LEU A 166 29.06 3.15 -3.52
C LEU A 166 29.20 2.62 -2.10
N SER A 167 28.15 2.02 -1.54
CA SER A 167 28.14 1.50 -0.17
C SER A 167 28.31 -0.02 -0.13
N VAL A 168 29.06 -0.50 0.86
CA VAL A 168 29.17 -1.96 1.17
C VAL A 168 27.85 -2.52 1.72
N ASP A 169 27.08 -1.71 2.45
CA ASP A 169 25.71 -2.02 2.86
C ASP A 169 24.76 -0.99 2.20
N PRO A 170 24.38 -1.24 0.93
CA PRO A 170 23.70 -0.25 0.13
C PRO A 170 22.27 0.02 0.62
N PHE A 171 21.86 1.28 0.52
CA PHE A 171 20.44 1.57 0.49
C PHE A 171 19.85 0.88 -0.74
N VAL A 172 18.84 0.04 -0.55
CA VAL A 172 18.12 -0.61 -1.65
C VAL A 172 16.63 -0.52 -1.40
N ALA A 173 15.88 -0.03 -2.38
CA ALA A 173 14.42 0.00 -2.37
C ALA A 173 13.86 -0.46 -3.72
N LYS A 174 12.87 -1.35 -3.70
CA LYS A 174 12.13 -1.75 -4.90
C LYS A 174 10.85 -0.94 -4.98
N CYS A 175 10.65 -0.22 -6.09
CA CYS A 175 9.47 0.60 -6.33
C CYS A 175 8.63 0.00 -7.46
N VAL A 176 7.32 0.06 -7.30
CA VAL A 176 6.34 -0.40 -8.28
C VAL A 176 5.60 0.82 -8.83
N ALA A 177 5.51 0.90 -10.16
CA ALA A 177 4.72 1.93 -10.81
C ALA A 177 3.22 1.75 -10.47
N PRO A 178 2.46 2.83 -10.33
CA PRO A 178 1.03 2.72 -10.06
C PRO A 178 0.30 2.11 -11.25
N VAL A 179 -0.74 1.32 -10.98
CA VAL A 179 -1.63 0.76 -12.01
C VAL A 179 -2.64 1.80 -12.49
N ALA A 180 -3.01 2.75 -11.61
CA ALA A 180 -3.97 3.81 -11.93
C ALA A 180 -3.24 5.12 -12.28
N ASP A 181 -3.73 5.83 -13.28
CA ASP A 181 -3.22 7.14 -13.66
C ASP A 181 -3.32 8.12 -12.49
N GLY A 182 -2.24 8.85 -12.24
CA GLY A 182 -2.15 9.84 -11.16
C GLY A 182 -1.92 9.28 -9.75
N ALA A 183 -1.84 7.97 -9.58
CA ALA A 183 -1.41 7.38 -8.31
C ALA A 183 0.12 7.46 -8.13
N GLU A 184 0.58 7.52 -6.87
CA GLU A 184 2.02 7.56 -6.58
C GLU A 184 2.65 6.16 -6.63
N SER A 185 3.87 6.07 -7.18
CA SER A 185 4.68 4.85 -7.09
C SER A 185 4.98 4.50 -5.64
N ARG A 186 4.92 3.22 -5.32
CA ARG A 186 5.15 2.72 -3.96
C ARG A 186 6.45 1.93 -3.89
N CYS A 187 7.26 2.24 -2.91
CA CYS A 187 8.56 1.63 -2.69
C CYS A 187 8.56 0.74 -1.44
N LEU A 188 9.30 -0.35 -1.50
CA LEU A 188 9.53 -1.28 -0.40
C LEU A 188 11.02 -1.39 -0.11
N ARG A 189 11.38 -1.30 1.17
CA ARG A 189 12.73 -1.54 1.68
C ARG A 189 12.66 -2.43 2.90
N THR A 190 13.43 -3.51 2.93
CA THR A 190 13.54 -4.43 4.07
C THR A 190 14.92 -4.30 4.70
N VAL A 191 14.95 -4.17 6.02
CA VAL A 191 16.19 -4.09 6.79
C VAL A 191 16.16 -5.00 8.01
N TYR A 192 17.31 -5.41 8.49
CA TYR A 192 17.44 -6.05 9.80
C TYR A 192 17.64 -5.00 10.89
N LEU A 193 16.88 -5.11 11.99
CA LEU A 193 16.90 -4.20 13.13
C LEU A 193 17.68 -4.78 14.32
N GLY A 194 18.67 -5.62 14.06
CA GLY A 194 19.45 -6.33 15.06
C GLY A 194 19.08 -7.82 15.16
N PRO A 195 19.45 -8.50 16.25
CA PRO A 195 19.17 -9.92 16.42
C PRO A 195 17.66 -10.16 16.55
N GLY A 196 17.14 -11.10 15.76
CA GLY A 196 15.76 -11.59 15.83
C GLY A 196 14.71 -10.75 15.11
N LEU A 197 14.93 -9.48 14.80
CA LEU A 197 13.92 -8.56 14.28
C LEU A 197 14.29 -7.98 12.91
N ALA A 198 13.29 -7.77 12.08
CA ALA A 198 13.37 -7.08 10.80
C ALA A 198 12.22 -6.08 10.63
N ALA A 199 12.41 -5.09 9.77
CA ALA A 199 11.37 -4.19 9.31
C ALA A 199 11.25 -4.21 7.80
N VAL A 200 10.00 -4.17 7.32
CA VAL A 200 9.65 -3.83 5.96
C VAL A 200 9.04 -2.44 5.98
N TYR A 201 9.67 -1.52 5.28
CA TYR A 201 9.19 -0.15 5.09
C TYR A 201 8.48 -0.04 3.75
N ALA A 202 7.27 0.56 3.76
CA ALA A 202 6.58 0.91 2.54
C ALA A 202 6.29 2.42 2.52
N PHE A 203 6.66 3.10 1.43
CA PHE A 203 6.63 4.56 1.32
C PHE A 203 6.45 5.02 -0.14
N GLY A 204 6.07 6.27 -0.34
CA GLY A 204 5.96 6.88 -1.66
C GLY A 204 7.35 7.12 -2.29
N ALA A 205 7.44 7.06 -3.62
CA ALA A 205 8.71 7.20 -4.34
C ALA A 205 9.37 8.58 -4.16
N ASP A 206 8.60 9.62 -3.81
CA ASP A 206 9.11 10.96 -3.51
C ASP A 206 10.07 11.00 -2.31
N VAL A 207 9.94 10.04 -1.38
CA VAL A 207 10.83 9.86 -0.23
C VAL A 207 12.27 9.53 -0.67
N LEU A 208 12.46 8.92 -1.84
CA LEU A 208 13.78 8.64 -2.38
C LEU A 208 14.65 9.90 -2.55
N GLY A 209 14.04 11.07 -2.72
CA GLY A 209 14.76 12.35 -2.76
C GLY A 209 15.60 12.61 -1.50
N ASN A 210 15.18 12.04 -0.36
CA ASN A 210 15.86 12.17 0.93
C ASN A 210 16.38 10.81 1.46
N TRP A 211 16.71 9.89 0.57
CA TRP A 211 17.11 8.52 0.91
C TRP A 211 18.26 8.44 1.94
N LYS A 212 19.19 9.37 1.91
CA LYS A 212 20.32 9.43 2.86
C LYS A 212 19.87 9.66 4.30
N LEU A 213 18.74 10.33 4.49
CA LEU A 213 18.15 10.61 5.79
C LEU A 213 17.19 9.50 6.26
N PHE A 214 16.76 8.62 5.35
CA PHE A 214 15.74 7.61 5.61
C PHE A 214 16.13 6.69 6.78
N ASP A 215 17.21 5.95 6.64
CA ASP A 215 17.64 4.99 7.68
C ASP A 215 17.98 5.65 9.02
N PRO A 216 18.72 6.80 9.08
CA PRO A 216 18.92 7.52 10.33
C PRO A 216 17.63 7.95 11.01
N GLN A 217 16.65 8.50 10.29
CA GLN A 217 15.38 8.94 10.85
C GLN A 217 14.52 7.75 11.30
N MET A 218 14.45 6.68 10.50
CA MET A 218 13.74 5.45 10.89
C MET A 218 14.34 4.85 12.17
N ARG A 219 15.67 4.78 12.25
CA ARG A 219 16.37 4.28 13.45
C ARG A 219 16.06 5.13 14.69
N ALA A 220 16.09 6.46 14.54
CA ALA A 220 15.76 7.37 15.63
C ALA A 220 14.30 7.23 16.11
N MET A 221 13.36 6.98 15.17
CA MET A 221 11.96 6.74 15.54
C MET A 221 11.78 5.40 16.24
N LEU A 222 12.33 4.32 15.69
CA LEU A 222 12.19 2.99 16.25
C LEU A 222 12.91 2.83 17.60
N ALA A 223 13.96 3.61 17.85
CA ALA A 223 14.61 3.67 19.18
C ALA A 223 13.66 4.10 20.29
N LYS A 224 12.62 4.90 20.00
CA LYS A 224 11.61 5.32 20.99
C LYS A 224 10.75 4.17 21.51
N ILE A 225 10.66 3.08 20.77
CA ILE A 225 9.90 1.88 21.16
C ILE A 225 10.82 0.72 21.59
N GLY A 226 12.11 0.99 21.78
CA GLY A 226 13.07 0.02 22.30
C GLY A 226 13.82 -0.79 21.22
N ILE A 227 13.85 -0.34 19.95
CA ILE A 227 14.56 -1.01 18.85
C ILE A 227 15.88 -0.31 18.55
#